data_643bf636007648191a695a1a7ba7210b
#
_entry.id   643bf636007648191a695a1a7ba7210b
#
_cell.length_a   1.000
_cell.length_b   1.000
_cell.length_c   1.000
_cell.angle_alpha   90.00
_cell.angle_beta   90.00
_cell.angle_gamma   90.00
#
_symmetry.space_group_name_H-M   'P 1'
#
loop_
_entity.id
_entity.type
_entity.pdbx_description
1 polymer ?
#
loop_
_entity_poly.entity_id
_entity_poly.type
_entity_poly.pdbx_seq_one_letter_code
_entity_poly.pdbx_strand_id
1 'polypeptide(L)'
;MTSVRARLAVPLALALTVTLAPAVAVSASATTAPAGVGTTASTGTRSAGTTASTSATTSAATVVRLPNGVRASRAALRNPVLRGRLVISEAARYVGIRYVAGGTSPRTGFDCSGYTRYVFSRLGISIPRVSRALYASMVHISRAQAVPGDLVFFHDRNGRVYHAAIYGGNNTVWHSPHTGTRVQHSRIWTSAVYFARVRV
;
A
#
# COMPACT_ATOMS: atom_id res chain seq x y z
N MET A 1 -39.00 49.15 3.38
CA MET A 1 -39.80 47.97 3.73
C MET A 1 -40.10 47.24 2.45
N THR A 2 -39.39 46.15 2.13
CA THR A 2 -39.87 45.12 1.22
C THR A 2 -38.90 43.91 1.32
N SER A 3 -39.37 42.89 2.01
CA SER A 3 -38.62 41.65 2.29
C SER A 3 -38.77 40.72 1.04
N VAL A 4 -37.63 40.33 0.46
CA VAL A 4 -37.59 39.29 -0.60
C VAL A 4 -37.09 37.99 0.05
N ARG A 5 -38.01 37.05 0.22
CA ARG A 5 -37.70 35.67 0.66
C ARG A 5 -37.23 34.87 -0.57
N ALA A 6 -35.94 34.53 -0.61
CA ALA A 6 -35.39 33.56 -1.56
C ALA A 6 -35.74 32.13 -1.10
N ARG A 7 -36.42 31.38 -1.97
CA ARG A 7 -36.73 29.94 -1.79
C ARG A 7 -35.51 29.14 -2.23
N LEU A 8 -34.93 28.34 -1.32
CA LEU A 8 -33.96 27.31 -1.66
C LEU A 8 -34.67 26.14 -2.35
N ALA A 9 -34.26 25.85 -3.56
CA ALA A 9 -34.61 24.63 -4.28
C ALA A 9 -33.58 23.54 -3.91
N VAL A 10 -34.07 22.41 -3.42
CA VAL A 10 -33.29 21.19 -3.15
C VAL A 10 -33.19 20.39 -4.45
N PRO A 11 -32.02 20.01 -4.97
CA PRO A 11 -31.92 19.11 -6.09
C PRO A 11 -32.00 17.66 -5.65
N LEU A 12 -32.79 16.95 -6.40
CA LEU A 12 -33.13 15.55 -6.47
C LEU A 12 -31.93 14.61 -6.43
N ALA A 13 -31.94 13.62 -5.55
CA ALA A 13 -30.94 12.56 -5.46
C ALA A 13 -31.02 11.64 -6.68
N LEU A 14 -29.91 11.54 -7.43
CA LEU A 14 -29.75 10.56 -8.51
C LEU A 14 -29.27 9.24 -7.92
N ALA A 15 -30.16 8.24 -7.92
CA ALA A 15 -29.83 6.88 -7.49
C ALA A 15 -28.94 6.20 -8.55
N LEU A 16 -27.70 5.88 -8.18
CA LEU A 16 -26.78 5.12 -9.02
C LEU A 16 -27.02 3.62 -8.79
N THR A 17 -27.69 2.97 -9.77
CA THR A 17 -27.88 1.51 -9.81
C THR A 17 -26.55 0.86 -10.19
N VAL A 18 -25.94 0.13 -9.25
CA VAL A 18 -24.78 -0.72 -9.51
C VAL A 18 -25.26 -2.02 -10.17
N THR A 19 -24.97 -2.15 -11.46
CA THR A 19 -25.18 -3.39 -12.22
C THR A 19 -24.04 -4.37 -11.90
N LEU A 20 -24.38 -5.46 -11.27
CA LEU A 20 -23.46 -6.57 -10.98
C LEU A 20 -23.26 -7.40 -12.27
N ALA A 21 -22.04 -7.42 -12.82
CA ALA A 21 -21.69 -8.26 -13.97
C ALA A 21 -21.51 -9.73 -13.53
N PRO A 22 -21.92 -10.72 -14.34
CA PRO A 22 -21.80 -12.14 -13.98
C PRO A 22 -20.36 -12.65 -14.12
N ALA A 23 -19.99 -13.53 -13.18
CA ALA A 23 -18.73 -14.23 -13.15
C ALA A 23 -18.60 -15.18 -14.37
N VAL A 24 -17.49 -15.05 -15.10
CA VAL A 24 -17.12 -16.01 -16.16
C VAL A 24 -16.53 -17.25 -15.51
N ALA A 25 -17.23 -18.36 -15.62
CA ALA A 25 -16.73 -19.69 -15.21
C ALA A 25 -15.75 -20.20 -16.28
N VAL A 26 -14.49 -20.42 -15.88
CA VAL A 26 -13.49 -21.13 -16.70
C VAL A 26 -13.68 -22.62 -16.51
N SER A 27 -14.19 -23.31 -17.56
CA SER A 27 -14.30 -24.77 -17.60
C SER A 27 -12.91 -25.39 -17.84
N ALA A 28 -12.45 -26.25 -16.94
CA ALA A 28 -11.28 -27.10 -17.12
C ALA A 28 -11.67 -28.33 -17.97
N SER A 29 -11.09 -28.41 -19.16
CA SER A 29 -11.22 -29.61 -20.00
C SER A 29 -10.24 -30.70 -19.56
N ALA A 30 -10.76 -31.82 -19.10
CA ALA A 30 -9.99 -33.02 -18.83
C ALA A 30 -9.72 -33.77 -20.16
N THR A 31 -8.45 -33.94 -20.51
CA THR A 31 -8.04 -34.75 -21.63
C THR A 31 -7.79 -36.18 -21.16
N THR A 32 -8.60 -37.09 -21.65
CA THR A 32 -8.51 -38.54 -21.45
C THR A 32 -7.39 -39.13 -22.34
N ALA A 33 -6.45 -39.86 -21.74
CA ALA A 33 -5.44 -40.62 -22.48
C ALA A 33 -5.95 -42.06 -22.76
N PRO A 34 -5.64 -42.65 -23.93
CA PRO A 34 -6.01 -44.03 -24.21
C PRO A 34 -4.94 -45.02 -23.70
N ALA A 35 -5.44 -46.15 -23.22
CA ALA A 35 -4.65 -47.33 -22.83
C ALA A 35 -4.04 -48.03 -24.05
N GLY A 36 -2.76 -48.35 -23.98
CA GLY A 36 -2.05 -49.25 -24.91
C GLY A 36 -1.41 -50.39 -24.15
N VAL A 37 -1.90 -51.60 -24.40
CA VAL A 37 -1.35 -52.89 -23.93
C VAL A 37 -0.16 -53.27 -24.79
N GLY A 38 0.96 -53.70 -24.21
CA GLY A 38 2.11 -54.26 -24.90
C GLY A 38 3.08 -54.95 -23.94
N THR A 39 2.92 -56.27 -23.83
CA THR A 39 3.77 -57.22 -23.12
C THR A 39 5.08 -57.46 -23.91
N THR A 40 6.25 -57.35 -23.30
CA THR A 40 7.39 -58.27 -23.51
C THR A 40 8.42 -58.11 -22.40
N ALA A 41 8.82 -59.21 -21.81
CA ALA A 41 9.90 -59.36 -20.84
C ALA A 41 11.27 -59.19 -21.48
N SER A 42 12.22 -58.54 -20.81
CA SER A 42 13.66 -58.82 -20.96
C SER A 42 14.41 -58.47 -19.70
N THR A 43 15.18 -59.43 -19.26
CA THR A 43 16.13 -59.48 -18.16
C THR A 43 17.29 -58.49 -18.34
N GLY A 44 17.74 -57.84 -17.30
CA GLY A 44 19.10 -57.30 -17.31
C GLY A 44 19.38 -56.07 -16.45
N THR A 45 20.21 -56.32 -15.42
CA THR A 45 21.23 -55.43 -14.84
C THR A 45 20.80 -54.28 -13.92
N ARG A 46 21.11 -54.50 -12.65
CA ARG A 46 21.16 -53.47 -11.60
C ARG A 46 22.09 -52.34 -12.01
N SER A 47 21.55 -51.13 -12.07
CA SER A 47 22.32 -49.88 -11.97
C SER A 47 21.71 -49.03 -10.87
N ALA A 48 22.51 -48.71 -9.88
CA ALA A 48 22.14 -47.82 -8.77
C ALA A 48 21.90 -46.41 -9.33
N GLY A 49 20.66 -46.11 -9.62
CA GLY A 49 20.22 -44.76 -9.96
C GLY A 49 19.92 -43.99 -8.67
N THR A 50 20.85 -43.11 -8.29
CA THR A 50 20.63 -42.07 -7.28
C THR A 50 19.39 -41.28 -7.70
N THR A 51 18.26 -41.52 -7.04
CA THR A 51 17.08 -40.66 -7.15
C THR A 51 17.43 -39.35 -6.48
N ALA A 52 17.85 -38.38 -7.27
CA ALA A 52 17.88 -36.98 -6.84
C ALA A 52 16.42 -36.57 -6.55
N SER A 53 16.05 -36.72 -5.30
CA SER A 53 14.81 -36.13 -4.77
C SER A 53 14.97 -34.61 -4.89
N THR A 54 14.48 -34.06 -5.97
CA THR A 54 14.32 -32.61 -6.10
C THR A 54 13.27 -32.20 -5.08
N SER A 55 13.70 -32.01 -3.84
CA SER A 55 12.91 -31.33 -2.82
C SER A 55 12.66 -29.93 -3.33
N ALA A 56 11.53 -29.75 -4.03
CA ALA A 56 10.96 -28.45 -4.26
C ALA A 56 10.68 -27.87 -2.85
N THR A 57 11.66 -27.17 -2.29
CA THR A 57 11.49 -26.36 -1.09
C THR A 57 10.49 -25.27 -1.45
N THR A 58 9.21 -25.60 -1.34
CA THR A 58 8.14 -24.60 -1.28
C THR A 58 8.49 -23.75 -0.06
N SER A 59 9.22 -22.66 -0.31
CA SER A 59 9.50 -21.65 0.71
C SER A 59 8.13 -21.21 1.21
N ALA A 60 7.70 -21.80 2.32
CA ALA A 60 6.46 -21.44 2.99
C ALA A 60 6.50 -19.94 3.20
N ALA A 61 5.72 -19.21 2.43
CA ALA A 61 5.70 -17.75 2.48
C ALA A 61 5.37 -17.37 3.92
N THR A 62 6.39 -16.97 4.69
CA THR A 62 6.25 -16.63 6.10
C THR A 62 5.22 -15.52 6.23
N VAL A 63 4.00 -15.88 6.59
CA VAL A 63 2.90 -14.95 6.79
C VAL A 63 3.11 -14.30 8.15
N VAL A 64 3.32 -13.00 8.16
CA VAL A 64 3.47 -12.20 9.36
C VAL A 64 2.11 -11.59 9.71
N ARG A 65 1.70 -11.70 10.97
CA ARG A 65 0.57 -10.93 11.49
C ARG A 65 1.07 -9.53 11.81
N LEU A 66 0.52 -8.55 11.09
CA LEU A 66 0.88 -7.16 11.28
C LEU A 66 0.26 -6.59 12.57
N PRO A 67 0.82 -5.53 13.16
CA PRO A 67 0.28 -4.89 14.36
C PRO A 67 -1.18 -4.39 14.21
N ASN A 68 -1.63 -4.14 12.99
CA ASN A 68 -3.03 -3.80 12.68
C ASN A 68 -3.96 -5.03 12.56
N GLY A 69 -3.45 -6.24 12.83
CA GLY A 69 -4.20 -7.49 12.75
C GLY A 69 -4.26 -8.14 11.36
N VAL A 70 -3.85 -7.44 10.32
CA VAL A 70 -3.80 -7.96 8.94
C VAL A 70 -2.68 -9.00 8.81
N ARG A 71 -2.92 -10.04 8.01
CA ARG A 71 -1.91 -11.05 7.66
C ARG A 71 -1.31 -10.70 6.31
N ALA A 72 0.00 -10.56 6.24
CA ALA A 72 0.72 -10.31 5.00
C ALA A 72 1.97 -11.19 4.93
N SER A 73 2.36 -11.63 3.73
CA SER A 73 3.63 -12.29 3.55
C SER A 73 4.77 -11.26 3.51
N ARG A 74 5.98 -11.67 3.89
CA ARG A 74 7.18 -10.83 3.73
C ARG A 74 7.38 -10.43 2.26
N ALA A 75 7.05 -11.32 1.31
CA ALA A 75 7.08 -11.03 -0.11
C ALA A 75 6.10 -9.89 -0.49
N ALA A 76 4.89 -9.88 0.07
CA ALA A 76 3.93 -8.80 -0.15
C ALA A 76 4.46 -7.45 0.38
N LEU A 77 5.14 -7.42 1.52
CA LEU A 77 5.74 -6.19 2.05
C LEU A 77 6.91 -5.69 1.20
N ARG A 78 7.66 -6.59 0.56
CA ARG A 78 8.75 -6.23 -0.38
C ARG A 78 8.23 -5.71 -1.71
N ASN A 79 7.09 -6.21 -2.19
CA ASN A 79 6.46 -5.71 -3.41
C ASN A 79 5.88 -4.31 -3.17
N PRO A 80 6.35 -3.26 -3.86
CA PRO A 80 5.93 -1.88 -3.59
C PRO A 80 4.43 -1.65 -3.82
N VAL A 81 3.82 -2.30 -4.82
CA VAL A 81 2.39 -2.14 -5.12
C VAL A 81 1.53 -2.79 -4.04
N LEU A 82 1.85 -4.03 -3.63
CA LEU A 82 1.10 -4.73 -2.58
C LEU A 82 1.27 -4.04 -1.23
N ARG A 83 2.49 -3.65 -0.88
CA ARG A 83 2.76 -2.85 0.31
C ARG A 83 1.99 -1.54 0.29
N GLY A 84 1.97 -0.86 -0.86
CA GLY A 84 1.27 0.40 -1.03
C GLY A 84 -0.22 0.31 -0.72
N ARG A 85 -0.89 -0.75 -1.16
CA ARG A 85 -2.31 -0.99 -0.81
C ARG A 85 -2.52 -1.09 0.70
N LEU A 86 -1.63 -1.80 1.41
CA LEU A 86 -1.68 -1.92 2.87
C LEU A 86 -1.43 -0.57 3.55
N VAL A 87 -0.44 0.20 3.06
CA VAL A 87 -0.12 1.54 3.58
C VAL A 87 -1.31 2.48 3.43
N ILE A 88 -1.93 2.55 2.25
CA ILE A 88 -3.09 3.43 1.99
C ILE A 88 -4.28 3.03 2.85
N SER A 89 -4.59 1.73 2.94
CA SER A 89 -5.67 1.24 3.80
C SER A 89 -5.45 1.61 5.26
N GLU A 90 -4.22 1.51 5.76
CA GLU A 90 -3.90 1.90 7.14
C GLU A 90 -3.92 3.42 7.31
N ALA A 91 -3.39 4.18 6.34
CA ALA A 91 -3.38 5.64 6.37
C ALA A 91 -4.79 6.25 6.50
N ALA A 92 -5.74 5.73 5.72
CA ALA A 92 -7.12 6.20 5.70
C ALA A 92 -7.83 6.09 7.07
N ARG A 93 -7.40 5.15 7.94
CA ARG A 93 -8.02 4.92 9.26
C ARG A 93 -7.88 6.08 10.23
N TYR A 94 -6.93 6.99 9.98
CA TYR A 94 -6.58 8.09 10.91
C TYR A 94 -7.02 9.47 10.40
N VAL A 95 -7.78 9.53 9.31
CA VAL A 95 -8.39 10.76 8.81
C VAL A 95 -9.23 11.40 9.91
N GLY A 96 -9.14 12.72 10.03
CA GLY A 96 -9.85 13.49 11.05
C GLY A 96 -9.12 13.63 12.39
N ILE A 97 -8.03 12.87 12.64
CA ILE A 97 -7.21 13.04 13.85
C ILE A 97 -6.48 14.38 13.78
N ARG A 98 -6.52 15.15 14.88
CA ARG A 98 -5.94 16.50 14.96
C ARG A 98 -4.42 16.49 14.72
N TYR A 99 -3.92 17.56 14.10
CA TYR A 99 -2.49 17.86 14.11
C TYR A 99 -2.03 18.27 15.51
N VAL A 100 -0.91 17.74 15.95
CA VAL A 100 -0.19 18.16 17.16
C VAL A 100 1.29 18.13 16.85
N ALA A 101 1.99 19.25 17.08
CA ALA A 101 3.44 19.32 16.92
C ALA A 101 4.13 18.26 17.81
N GLY A 102 5.01 17.46 17.22
CA GLY A 102 5.64 16.32 17.91
C GLY A 102 4.72 15.11 18.14
N GLY A 103 3.46 15.17 17.74
CA GLY A 103 2.47 14.10 17.93
C GLY A 103 2.81 12.83 17.16
N THR A 104 2.58 11.66 17.77
CA THR A 104 2.97 10.35 17.25
C THR A 104 1.92 9.27 17.39
N SER A 105 0.75 9.58 17.90
CA SER A 105 -0.30 8.59 18.17
C SER A 105 -1.70 9.14 17.88
N PRO A 106 -2.69 8.27 17.60
CA PRO A 106 -4.06 8.71 17.40
C PRO A 106 -4.70 9.31 18.66
N ARG A 107 -4.21 8.95 19.84
CA ARG A 107 -4.73 9.50 21.12
C ARG A 107 -4.32 10.94 21.35
N THR A 108 -3.07 11.26 21.04
CA THR A 108 -2.49 12.59 21.32
C THR A 108 -2.54 13.52 20.11
N GLY A 109 -2.70 12.99 18.92
CA GLY A 109 -2.60 13.68 17.63
C GLY A 109 -1.30 13.34 16.92
N PHE A 110 -1.16 13.84 15.70
CA PHE A 110 -0.01 13.60 14.84
C PHE A 110 0.59 14.89 14.30
N ASP A 111 1.92 14.94 14.18
CA ASP A 111 2.55 15.78 13.17
C ASP A 111 2.76 15.00 11.86
N CYS A 112 3.33 15.62 10.85
CA CYS A 112 3.48 15.03 9.51
C CYS A 112 4.28 13.73 9.49
N SER A 113 5.47 13.72 10.07
CA SER A 113 6.34 12.54 10.12
C SER A 113 5.93 11.55 11.21
N GLY A 114 5.28 12.00 12.27
CA GLY A 114 4.68 11.14 13.30
C GLY A 114 3.54 10.30 12.74
N TYR A 115 2.66 10.91 11.94
CA TYR A 115 1.61 10.21 11.20
C TYR A 115 2.20 9.18 10.24
N THR A 116 3.13 9.61 9.38
CA THR A 116 3.78 8.72 8.42
C THR A 116 4.45 7.54 9.13
N ARG A 117 5.25 7.81 10.16
CA ARG A 117 5.91 6.77 10.95
C ARG A 117 4.92 5.81 11.61
N TYR A 118 3.83 6.35 12.17
CA TYR A 118 2.81 5.54 12.83
C TYR A 118 2.16 4.57 11.83
N VAL A 119 1.74 5.02 10.65
CA VAL A 119 1.16 4.18 9.60
C VAL A 119 2.09 3.03 9.24
N PHE A 120 3.38 3.30 9.00
CA PHE A 120 4.35 2.25 8.66
C PHE A 120 4.60 1.29 9.83
N SER A 121 4.63 1.78 11.06
CA SER A 121 4.78 0.93 12.25
C SER A 121 3.63 -0.08 12.42
N ARG A 122 2.42 0.29 12.01
CA ARG A 122 1.25 -0.62 11.99
C ARG A 122 1.40 -1.77 11.00
N LEU A 123 2.31 -1.63 10.05
CA LEU A 123 2.70 -2.68 9.09
C LEU A 123 4.01 -3.39 9.50
N GLY A 124 4.51 -3.12 10.71
CA GLY A 124 5.78 -3.69 11.20
C GLY A 124 7.03 -3.10 10.53
N ILE A 125 6.90 -1.94 9.87
CA ILE A 125 8.01 -1.25 9.19
C ILE A 125 8.45 -0.07 10.06
N SER A 126 9.71 -0.11 10.52
CA SER A 126 10.30 0.99 11.30
C SER A 126 10.96 2.00 10.37
N ILE A 127 10.63 3.28 10.57
CA ILE A 127 11.20 4.40 9.82
C ILE A 127 11.57 5.56 10.77
N PRO A 128 12.53 6.43 10.41
CA PRO A 128 12.96 7.55 11.25
C PRO A 128 11.82 8.51 11.62
N ARG A 129 11.99 9.18 12.77
CA ARG A 129 10.96 10.08 13.32
C ARG A 129 10.87 11.43 12.61
N VAL A 130 12.00 12.00 12.20
CA VAL A 130 12.09 13.36 11.67
C VAL A 130 12.10 13.35 10.15
N SER A 131 11.32 14.21 9.50
CA SER A 131 11.12 14.21 8.04
C SER A 131 12.43 14.25 7.24
N ARG A 132 13.44 15.02 7.69
CA ARG A 132 14.74 15.08 7.03
C ARG A 132 15.52 13.76 7.14
N ALA A 133 15.58 13.16 8.33
CA ALA A 133 16.21 11.86 8.53
C ALA A 133 15.46 10.75 7.81
N LEU A 134 14.12 10.85 7.79
CA LEU A 134 13.26 9.95 7.04
C LEU A 134 13.61 9.99 5.54
N TYR A 135 13.67 11.17 4.92
CA TYR A 135 14.03 11.32 3.52
C TYR A 135 15.43 10.76 3.22
N ALA A 136 16.42 11.08 4.05
CA ALA A 136 17.81 10.61 3.88
C ALA A 136 17.96 9.08 3.94
N SER A 137 17.07 8.38 4.65
CA SER A 137 17.12 6.91 4.82
C SER A 137 16.41 6.12 3.71
N MET A 138 15.72 6.80 2.79
CA MET A 138 14.89 6.17 1.76
C MET A 138 15.64 5.91 0.45
N VAL A 139 15.01 5.12 -0.43
CA VAL A 139 15.41 5.05 -1.84
C VAL A 139 14.72 6.20 -2.58
N HIS A 140 15.50 7.15 -3.08
CA HIS A 140 14.97 8.24 -3.88
C HIS A 140 14.54 7.72 -5.25
N ILE A 141 13.35 8.11 -5.68
CA ILE A 141 12.74 7.68 -6.94
C ILE A 141 12.20 8.89 -7.70
N SER A 142 12.02 8.73 -9.00
CA SER A 142 11.34 9.74 -9.81
C SER A 142 9.83 9.71 -9.55
N ARG A 143 9.15 10.81 -9.87
CA ARG A 143 7.68 10.87 -9.81
C ARG A 143 7.02 9.80 -10.68
N ALA A 144 7.58 9.48 -11.85
CA ALA A 144 7.08 8.47 -12.76
C ALA A 144 7.16 7.04 -12.18
N GLN A 145 8.12 6.79 -11.27
CA GLN A 145 8.31 5.51 -10.59
C GLN A 145 7.45 5.37 -9.32
N ALA A 146 6.85 6.48 -8.86
CA ALA A 146 6.11 6.50 -7.61
C ALA A 146 4.79 5.74 -7.73
N VAL A 147 4.53 4.87 -6.76
CA VAL A 147 3.27 4.13 -6.61
C VAL A 147 2.58 4.53 -5.31
N PRO A 148 1.25 4.39 -5.19
CA PRO A 148 0.55 4.64 -3.94
C PRO A 148 1.22 3.91 -2.78
N GLY A 149 1.39 4.60 -1.63
CA GLY A 149 2.11 4.10 -0.46
C GLY A 149 3.61 4.43 -0.41
N ASP A 150 4.19 4.98 -1.47
CA ASP A 150 5.49 5.65 -1.40
C ASP A 150 5.38 6.97 -0.62
N LEU A 151 6.49 7.64 -0.40
CA LEU A 151 6.52 8.90 0.36
C LEU A 151 6.74 10.09 -0.55
N VAL A 152 6.12 11.20 -0.19
CA VAL A 152 6.32 12.53 -0.78
C VAL A 152 6.91 13.44 0.29
N PHE A 153 7.97 14.12 -0.06
CA PHE A 153 8.66 15.07 0.81
C PHE A 153 8.61 16.45 0.18
N PHE A 154 8.06 17.39 0.92
CA PHE A 154 7.99 18.78 0.48
C PHE A 154 9.25 19.52 0.97
N HIS A 155 9.85 20.29 0.09
CA HIS A 155 11.08 21.02 0.38
C HIS A 155 10.95 22.52 0.09
N ASP A 156 11.79 23.30 0.75
CA ASP A 156 11.92 24.74 0.52
C ASP A 156 12.78 25.03 -0.73
N ARG A 157 13.01 26.31 -1.00
CA ARG A 157 13.82 26.78 -2.14
C ARG A 157 15.28 26.30 -2.09
N ASN A 158 15.77 25.94 -0.90
CA ASN A 158 17.12 25.41 -0.68
C ASN A 158 17.15 23.87 -0.70
N GLY A 159 16.07 23.21 -1.10
CA GLY A 159 15.97 21.75 -1.11
C GLY A 159 15.82 21.11 0.29
N ARG A 160 15.61 21.90 1.35
CA ARG A 160 15.48 21.38 2.72
C ARG A 160 14.07 20.82 2.93
N VAL A 161 13.99 19.54 3.26
CA VAL A 161 12.71 18.87 3.58
C VAL A 161 12.12 19.44 4.86
N TYR A 162 10.88 19.92 4.78
CA TYR A 162 10.11 20.43 5.91
C TYR A 162 8.85 19.63 6.22
N HIS A 163 8.33 18.85 5.26
CA HIS A 163 7.10 18.07 5.45
C HIS A 163 7.21 16.69 4.78
N ALA A 164 6.55 15.70 5.37
CA ALA A 164 6.47 14.33 4.87
C ALA A 164 5.01 13.90 4.74
N ALA A 165 4.70 13.15 3.68
CA ALA A 165 3.37 12.65 3.39
C ALA A 165 3.45 11.28 2.71
N ILE A 166 2.35 10.53 2.72
CA ILE A 166 2.21 9.25 2.02
C ILE A 166 1.55 9.51 0.68
N TYR A 167 2.18 9.08 -0.42
CA TYR A 167 1.64 9.25 -1.77
C TYR A 167 0.37 8.42 -1.97
N GLY A 168 -0.72 9.06 -2.36
CA GLY A 168 -2.02 8.42 -2.58
C GLY A 168 -2.26 7.95 -4.03
N GLY A 169 -1.33 8.27 -4.95
CA GLY A 169 -1.58 8.17 -6.40
C GLY A 169 -2.27 9.43 -6.93
N ASN A 170 -2.35 9.56 -8.26
CA ASN A 170 -3.11 10.63 -8.95
C ASN A 170 -2.84 12.04 -8.39
N ASN A 171 -1.57 12.35 -8.11
CA ASN A 171 -1.16 13.63 -7.54
C ASN A 171 -1.78 13.95 -6.17
N THR A 172 -2.01 12.95 -5.33
CA THR A 172 -2.58 13.12 -3.98
C THR A 172 -1.66 12.59 -2.89
N VAL A 173 -1.90 13.04 -1.65
CA VAL A 173 -1.18 12.61 -0.45
C VAL A 173 -2.10 12.44 0.75
N TRP A 174 -1.74 11.52 1.64
CA TRP A 174 -2.28 11.38 2.98
C TRP A 174 -1.27 11.99 3.95
N HIS A 175 -1.70 12.94 4.76
CA HIS A 175 -0.79 13.67 5.64
C HIS A 175 -1.49 14.32 6.84
N SER A 176 -0.69 14.70 7.84
CA SER A 176 -1.08 15.62 8.91
C SER A 176 -0.40 16.97 8.62
N PRO A 177 -1.13 18.00 8.13
CA PRO A 177 -0.52 19.18 7.53
C PRO A 177 0.21 20.12 8.51
N HIS A 178 -0.54 20.79 9.39
CA HIS A 178 -0.04 21.80 10.31
C HIS A 178 -1.04 22.06 11.46
N THR A 179 -0.65 22.88 12.43
CA THR A 179 -1.51 23.30 13.55
C THR A 179 -2.84 23.85 13.05
N GLY A 180 -3.92 23.48 13.71
CA GLY A 180 -5.29 23.86 13.34
C GLY A 180 -5.95 22.95 12.32
N THR A 181 -5.22 21.97 11.77
CA THR A 181 -5.73 21.01 10.79
C THR A 181 -5.86 19.59 11.37
N ARG A 182 -6.33 18.71 10.53
CA ARG A 182 -6.47 17.27 10.83
C ARG A 182 -5.80 16.44 9.76
N VAL A 183 -5.50 15.18 10.07
CA VAL A 183 -5.08 14.19 9.07
C VAL A 183 -6.11 14.15 7.94
N GLN A 184 -5.63 14.26 6.72
CA GLN A 184 -6.48 14.36 5.53
C GLN A 184 -5.83 13.76 4.29
N HIS A 185 -6.67 13.53 3.28
CA HIS A 185 -6.28 13.22 1.91
C HIS A 185 -6.45 14.47 1.06
N SER A 186 -5.38 14.93 0.41
CA SER A 186 -5.40 16.18 -0.36
C SER A 186 -4.55 16.06 -1.63
N ARG A 187 -4.68 17.04 -2.53
CA ARG A 187 -3.78 17.15 -3.69
C ARG A 187 -2.39 17.62 -3.26
N ILE A 188 -1.38 17.23 -4.01
CA ILE A 188 -0.05 17.83 -3.93
C ILE A 188 -0.17 19.26 -4.45
N TRP A 189 0.16 20.25 -3.61
CA TRP A 189 -0.11 21.69 -3.84
C TRP A 189 1.07 22.47 -4.43
N THR A 190 2.21 21.81 -4.64
CA THR A 190 3.43 22.41 -5.19
C THR A 190 4.21 21.41 -6.01
N SER A 191 5.06 21.88 -6.93
CA SER A 191 6.03 21.05 -7.65
C SER A 191 7.31 20.77 -6.85
N ALA A 192 7.57 21.54 -5.76
CA ALA A 192 8.74 21.39 -4.90
C ALA A 192 8.63 20.16 -3.99
N VAL A 193 8.70 18.98 -4.60
CA VAL A 193 8.56 17.70 -3.92
C VAL A 193 9.58 16.67 -4.41
N TYR A 194 10.04 15.85 -3.48
CA TYR A 194 10.80 14.64 -3.74
C TYR A 194 9.93 13.42 -3.51
N PHE A 195 10.19 12.37 -4.26
CA PHE A 195 9.56 11.07 -4.04
C PHE A 195 10.59 10.07 -3.52
N ALA A 196 10.19 9.23 -2.57
CA ALA A 196 11.07 8.20 -2.06
C ALA A 196 10.29 6.95 -1.60
N ARG A 197 10.98 5.82 -1.62
CA ARG A 197 10.43 4.51 -1.28
C ARG A 197 11.11 3.94 -0.05
N VAL A 198 10.32 3.38 0.86
CA VAL A 198 10.81 2.69 2.05
C VAL A 198 11.56 1.42 1.66
N ARG A 199 12.74 1.20 2.24
CA ARG A 199 13.49 -0.07 2.16
C ARG A 199 12.84 -1.11 3.10
N VAL A 200 12.60 -2.32 2.62
CA VAL A 200 12.00 -3.45 3.39
C VAL A 200 12.73 -4.76 3.10
#